data_1e3b78bb2ffb6eaa5f9de7cadbcbb7fb
#
_entry.id   1e3b78bb2ffb6eaa5f9de7cadbcbb7fb
#
_cell.length_a   1.000
_cell.length_b   1.000
_cell.length_c   1.000
_cell.angle_alpha   90.00
_cell.angle_beta   90.00
_cell.angle_gamma   90.00
#
_symmetry.space_group_name_H-M   'P 1'
#
loop_
_entity.id
_entity.type
_entity.pdbx_description
1 polymer ?
#
loop_
_entity_poly.entity_id
_entity_poly.type
_entity_poly.pdbx_seq_one_letter_code
_entity_poly.pdbx_strand_id
1 'polypeptide(L)'
;VRGSITIGCYFSVSSMWMPSLLKTFSETYPLIQITLLEGGNKEIAKWLAEKSVDICLCAEPQDSGEYSWKELYRDPLVAWLPKNHPKAKQKTYKIKDLETEDFIHTLPGQDTDQDRLIKQEGLNLQTRFTTKDGFTTYQMVKAGLGVSFNQAMIARDWKEEVVQVPLSPKHFVSLGIALPKKEKTSPAVQRFMDCLDSWLKDLLK
;
A
#
# COMPACT_ATOMS: atom_id res chain seq x y z
N VAL A 1 24.10 16.75 -9.45
CA VAL A 1 24.22 15.44 -8.75
C VAL A 1 24.05 14.35 -9.79
N ARG A 2 24.95 13.39 -9.82
CA ARG A 2 24.87 12.16 -10.62
C ARG A 2 24.80 10.98 -9.65
N GLY A 3 24.20 9.89 -10.06
CA GLY A 3 24.15 8.67 -9.25
C GLY A 3 23.03 7.76 -9.67
N SER A 4 22.80 6.75 -8.83
CA SER A 4 21.67 5.83 -8.97
C SER A 4 20.99 5.65 -7.63
N ILE A 5 19.71 5.40 -7.66
CA ILE A 5 18.88 5.08 -6.48
C ILE A 5 18.07 3.83 -6.80
N THR A 6 18.12 2.83 -5.94
CA THR A 6 17.22 1.68 -5.97
C THR A 6 16.16 1.87 -4.90
N ILE A 7 14.91 1.99 -5.32
CA ILE A 7 13.75 2.25 -4.45
C ILE A 7 12.90 0.99 -4.38
N GLY A 8 12.75 0.43 -3.18
CA GLY A 8 11.73 -0.58 -2.90
C GLY A 8 10.39 0.09 -2.64
N CYS A 9 9.32 -0.38 -3.27
CA CYS A 9 8.05 0.31 -3.23
C CYS A 9 6.88 -0.65 -3.03
N TYR A 10 6.02 -0.35 -2.07
CA TYR A 10 4.76 -1.04 -1.87
C TYR A 10 3.81 -0.76 -3.03
N PHE A 11 2.99 -1.73 -3.43
CA PHE A 11 2.18 -1.66 -4.65
C PHE A 11 1.31 -0.40 -4.77
N SER A 12 0.64 -0.01 -3.68
CA SER A 12 -0.22 1.18 -3.67
C SER A 12 0.57 2.47 -3.86
N VAL A 13 1.73 2.57 -3.22
CA VAL A 13 2.63 3.72 -3.32
C VAL A 13 3.24 3.79 -4.72
N SER A 14 3.64 2.65 -5.26
CA SER A 14 4.20 2.53 -6.61
C SER A 14 3.25 3.07 -7.68
N SER A 15 1.97 2.69 -7.62
CA SER A 15 0.98 3.12 -8.61
C SER A 15 0.45 4.54 -8.36
N MET A 16 0.28 4.97 -7.11
CA MET A 16 -0.43 6.20 -6.77
C MET A 16 0.48 7.39 -6.52
N TRP A 17 1.70 7.18 -6.03
CA TRP A 17 2.63 8.26 -5.71
C TRP A 17 3.80 8.37 -6.68
N MET A 18 4.40 7.24 -7.02
CA MET A 18 5.69 7.23 -7.72
C MET A 18 5.67 7.89 -9.09
N PRO A 19 4.67 7.74 -9.96
CA PRO A 19 4.71 8.36 -11.27
C PRO A 19 4.84 9.89 -11.21
N SER A 20 4.02 10.54 -10.38
CA SER A 20 4.06 11.99 -10.21
C SER A 20 5.32 12.47 -9.48
N LEU A 21 5.71 11.78 -8.41
CA LEU A 21 6.92 12.08 -7.66
C LEU A 21 8.18 11.96 -8.53
N LEU A 22 8.28 10.88 -9.29
CA LEU A 22 9.43 10.65 -10.17
C LEU A 22 9.50 11.66 -11.31
N LYS A 23 8.36 12.09 -11.84
CA LYS A 23 8.31 13.17 -12.82
C LYS A 23 8.96 14.44 -12.24
N THR A 24 8.48 14.90 -11.09
CA THR A 24 9.02 16.08 -10.40
C THR A 24 10.52 15.95 -10.10
N PHE A 25 10.92 14.78 -9.59
CA PHE A 25 12.31 14.52 -9.25
C PHE A 25 13.23 14.51 -10.47
N SER A 26 12.82 13.87 -11.57
CA SER A 26 13.61 13.76 -12.79
C SER A 26 13.78 15.09 -13.51
N GLU A 27 12.82 15.99 -13.42
CA GLU A 27 12.93 17.36 -13.96
C GLU A 27 14.03 18.17 -13.23
N THR A 28 14.19 17.93 -11.92
CA THR A 28 15.21 18.63 -11.12
C THR A 28 16.57 17.94 -11.17
N TYR A 29 16.60 16.61 -11.24
CA TYR A 29 17.81 15.79 -11.17
C TYR A 29 17.91 14.78 -12.33
N PRO A 30 18.02 15.26 -13.59
CA PRO A 30 17.94 14.40 -14.77
C PRO A 30 19.10 13.40 -14.93
N LEU A 31 20.17 13.56 -14.14
CA LEU A 31 21.35 12.69 -14.18
C LEU A 31 21.35 11.60 -13.09
N ILE A 32 20.26 11.47 -12.33
CA ILE A 32 20.10 10.41 -11.37
C ILE A 32 19.24 9.30 -11.99
N GLN A 33 19.81 8.11 -12.07
CA GLN A 33 19.09 6.92 -12.52
C GLN A 33 18.29 6.32 -11.36
N ILE A 34 17.06 5.91 -11.64
CA ILE A 34 16.18 5.30 -10.64
C ILE A 34 15.80 3.90 -11.10
N THR A 35 16.00 2.94 -10.20
CA THR A 35 15.46 1.59 -10.32
C THR A 35 14.34 1.43 -9.29
N LEU A 36 13.13 1.14 -9.77
CA LEU A 36 11.98 0.90 -8.92
C LEU A 36 11.74 -0.60 -8.80
N LEU A 37 11.78 -1.12 -7.57
CA LEU A 37 11.42 -2.49 -7.25
C LEU A 37 10.06 -2.47 -6.57
N GLU A 38 9.10 -3.17 -7.13
CA GLU A 38 7.74 -3.25 -6.59
C GLU A 38 7.55 -4.58 -5.87
N GLY A 39 6.92 -4.52 -4.71
CA GLY A 39 6.70 -5.72 -3.92
C GLY A 39 5.75 -5.50 -2.75
N GLY A 40 5.43 -6.60 -2.10
CA GLY A 40 4.68 -6.64 -0.85
C GLY A 40 5.59 -6.61 0.38
N ASN A 41 4.98 -6.80 1.55
CA ASN A 41 5.69 -6.68 2.82
C ASN A 41 6.84 -7.70 2.99
N LYS A 42 6.69 -8.91 2.45
CA LYS A 42 7.77 -9.93 2.53
C LYS A 42 8.98 -9.55 1.70
N GLU A 43 8.77 -9.10 0.47
CA GLU A 43 9.86 -8.64 -0.40
C GLU A 43 10.56 -7.42 0.19
N ILE A 44 9.81 -6.46 0.71
CA ILE A 44 10.35 -5.25 1.34
C ILE A 44 11.20 -5.59 2.56
N ALA A 45 10.73 -6.47 3.43
CA ALA A 45 11.49 -6.95 4.58
C ALA A 45 12.82 -7.59 4.14
N LYS A 46 12.80 -8.41 3.10
CA LYS A 46 14.00 -9.02 2.52
C LYS A 46 14.97 -7.97 1.97
N TRP A 47 14.48 -7.01 1.18
CA TRP A 47 15.33 -5.96 0.61
C TRP A 47 15.99 -5.08 1.67
N LEU A 48 15.27 -4.77 2.75
CA LEU A 48 15.83 -4.03 3.89
C LEU A 48 16.91 -4.83 4.63
N ALA A 49 16.65 -6.11 4.88
CA ALA A 49 17.61 -7.00 5.57
C ALA A 49 18.89 -7.21 4.74
N GLU A 50 18.74 -7.42 3.44
CA GLU A 50 19.86 -7.62 2.50
C GLU A 50 20.55 -6.32 2.08
N LYS A 51 19.98 -5.16 2.45
CA LYS A 51 20.45 -3.82 2.02
C LYS A 51 20.57 -3.71 0.50
N SER A 52 19.68 -4.40 -0.23
CA SER A 52 19.63 -4.40 -1.69
C SER A 52 18.90 -3.19 -2.29
N VAL A 53 18.30 -2.36 -1.44
CA VAL A 53 17.67 -1.09 -1.80
C VAL A 53 18.33 0.06 -1.04
N ASP A 54 18.21 1.26 -1.58
CA ASP A 54 18.68 2.47 -0.91
C ASP A 54 17.64 3.08 0.03
N ILE A 55 16.36 2.92 -0.33
CA ILE A 55 15.21 3.42 0.38
C ILE A 55 13.99 2.57 0.04
N CYS A 56 13.08 2.37 0.99
CA CYS A 56 11.74 1.83 0.75
C CYS A 56 10.67 2.87 1.03
N LEU A 57 9.67 2.96 0.15
CA LEU A 57 8.39 3.60 0.45
C LEU A 57 7.36 2.47 0.60
N CYS A 58 6.91 2.23 1.82
CA CYS A 58 6.21 1.00 2.16
C CYS A 58 5.25 1.15 3.34
N ALA A 59 4.49 0.11 3.61
CA ALA A 59 3.79 -0.04 4.88
C ALA A 59 4.80 -0.26 6.01
N GLU A 60 4.44 0.15 7.22
CA GLU A 60 5.29 -0.01 8.39
C GLU A 60 5.75 -1.47 8.54
N PRO A 61 7.07 -1.74 8.51
CA PRO A 61 7.58 -3.07 8.73
C PRO A 61 7.26 -3.55 10.16
N GLN A 62 6.87 -4.82 10.29
CA GLN A 62 6.46 -5.38 11.58
C GLN A 62 7.55 -6.19 12.27
N ASP A 63 8.67 -6.38 11.61
CA ASP A 63 9.82 -7.02 12.20
C ASP A 63 10.74 -6.02 12.94
N SER A 64 11.62 -6.52 13.77
CA SER A 64 12.64 -5.75 14.49
C SER A 64 13.92 -5.54 13.67
N GLY A 65 13.81 -5.48 12.35
CA GLY A 65 14.96 -5.38 11.45
C GLY A 65 15.81 -4.13 11.63
N GLU A 66 17.02 -4.15 11.09
CA GLU A 66 17.95 -3.03 11.12
C GLU A 66 17.61 -1.96 10.06
N TYR A 67 16.61 -1.17 10.35
CA TYR A 67 16.17 -0.04 9.51
C TYR A 67 15.67 1.11 10.38
N SER A 68 15.59 2.32 9.81
CA SER A 68 14.85 3.44 10.38
C SER A 68 13.49 3.56 9.72
N TRP A 69 12.48 4.00 10.47
CA TRP A 69 11.12 4.18 9.99
C TRP A 69 10.62 5.60 10.26
N LYS A 70 9.95 6.18 9.25
CA LYS A 70 9.25 7.46 9.37
C LYS A 70 7.90 7.35 8.67
N GLU A 71 6.81 7.49 9.44
CA GLU A 71 5.46 7.56 8.89
C GLU A 71 5.27 8.86 8.09
N LEU A 72 4.62 8.77 6.93
CA LEU A 72 4.28 9.89 6.06
C LEU A 72 2.77 10.07 5.91
N TYR A 73 2.03 8.98 5.86
CA TYR A 73 0.61 8.98 5.56
C TYR A 73 -0.09 7.75 6.14
N ARG A 74 -1.34 7.93 6.55
CA ARG A 74 -2.22 6.84 6.99
C ARG A 74 -3.34 6.68 5.99
N ASP A 75 -3.33 5.57 5.26
CA ASP A 75 -4.36 5.26 4.28
C ASP A 75 -5.44 4.38 4.91
N PRO A 76 -6.71 4.86 4.98
CA PRO A 76 -7.77 4.07 5.59
C PRO A 76 -8.06 2.80 4.79
N LEU A 77 -8.38 1.71 5.51
CA LEU A 77 -8.92 0.50 4.91
C LEU A 77 -10.43 0.66 4.71
N VAL A 78 -10.89 0.27 3.53
CA VAL A 78 -12.29 0.34 3.13
C VAL A 78 -12.79 -1.01 2.63
N ALA A 79 -14.04 -1.33 2.95
CA ALA A 79 -14.71 -2.48 2.37
C ALA A 79 -14.99 -2.23 0.88
N TRP A 80 -14.80 -3.25 0.06
CA TRP A 80 -15.20 -3.28 -1.34
C TRP A 80 -16.46 -4.11 -1.49
N LEU A 81 -17.54 -3.47 -1.87
CA LEU A 81 -18.87 -4.07 -1.99
C LEU A 81 -19.40 -3.91 -3.43
N PRO A 82 -20.09 -4.91 -3.98
CA PRO A 82 -20.82 -4.72 -5.23
C PRO A 82 -21.91 -3.64 -5.05
N LYS A 83 -22.24 -2.93 -6.14
CA LYS A 83 -23.19 -1.81 -6.11
C LYS A 83 -24.56 -2.13 -5.52
N ASN A 84 -25.01 -3.37 -5.68
CA ASN A 84 -26.31 -3.84 -5.17
C ASN A 84 -26.24 -4.48 -3.78
N HIS A 85 -25.08 -4.41 -3.11
CA HIS A 85 -24.93 -4.98 -1.77
C HIS A 85 -25.87 -4.27 -0.78
N PRO A 86 -26.51 -5.00 0.15
CA PRO A 86 -27.44 -4.41 1.13
C PRO A 86 -26.84 -3.31 1.98
N LYS A 87 -25.53 -3.35 2.21
CA LYS A 87 -24.79 -2.36 3.04
C LYS A 87 -24.04 -1.30 2.21
N ALA A 88 -24.25 -1.23 0.89
CA ALA A 88 -23.57 -0.31 0.01
C ALA A 88 -23.81 1.17 0.33
N LYS A 89 -24.93 1.50 0.94
CA LYS A 89 -25.31 2.88 1.32
C LYS A 89 -24.99 3.24 2.76
N GLN A 90 -24.42 2.32 3.54
CA GLN A 90 -24.03 2.59 4.92
C GLN A 90 -22.80 3.51 4.97
N LYS A 91 -22.71 4.32 6.02
CA LYS A 91 -21.56 5.22 6.24
C LYS A 91 -20.30 4.45 6.66
N THR A 92 -20.47 3.33 7.34
CA THR A 92 -19.40 2.44 7.80
C THR A 92 -19.81 0.98 7.61
N TYR A 93 -18.81 0.12 7.44
CA TYR A 93 -18.98 -1.31 7.35
C TYR A 93 -18.31 -1.97 8.56
N LYS A 94 -19.08 -2.71 9.35
CA LYS A 94 -18.53 -3.41 10.52
C LYS A 94 -17.60 -4.54 10.07
N ILE A 95 -16.37 -4.54 10.56
CA ILE A 95 -15.36 -5.54 10.20
C ILE A 95 -15.87 -6.97 10.44
N LYS A 96 -16.57 -7.21 11.53
CA LYS A 96 -17.14 -8.54 11.85
C LYS A 96 -18.18 -9.03 10.82
N ASP A 97 -18.83 -8.13 10.11
CA ASP A 97 -19.78 -8.52 9.06
C ASP A 97 -19.10 -9.23 7.87
N LEU A 98 -17.79 -9.06 7.71
CA LEU A 98 -17.00 -9.82 6.72
C LEU A 98 -17.09 -11.34 6.94
N GLU A 99 -17.29 -11.80 8.18
CA GLU A 99 -17.38 -13.23 8.50
C GLU A 99 -18.62 -13.93 7.92
N THR A 100 -19.64 -13.17 7.54
CA THR A 100 -20.89 -13.67 6.96
C THR A 100 -20.94 -13.55 5.44
N GLU A 101 -19.89 -13.08 4.83
CA GLU A 101 -19.79 -12.80 3.40
C GLU A 101 -18.95 -13.86 2.67
N ASP A 102 -19.21 -14.03 1.37
CA ASP A 102 -18.24 -14.65 0.48
C ASP A 102 -17.05 -13.69 0.30
N PHE A 103 -15.91 -14.03 0.87
CA PHE A 103 -14.73 -13.17 0.87
C PHE A 103 -13.77 -13.52 -0.27
N ILE A 104 -13.25 -12.49 -0.94
CA ILE A 104 -12.22 -12.60 -1.96
C ILE A 104 -10.91 -12.13 -1.35
N HIS A 105 -9.96 -13.05 -1.18
CA HIS A 105 -8.69 -12.83 -0.52
C HIS A 105 -7.58 -12.59 -1.54
N THR A 106 -6.92 -11.45 -1.45
CA THR A 106 -5.77 -11.12 -2.30
C THR A 106 -4.48 -11.55 -1.63
N LEU A 107 -3.66 -12.37 -2.29
CA LEU A 107 -2.35 -12.84 -1.81
C LEU A 107 -2.39 -13.39 -0.37
N PRO A 108 -3.23 -14.38 -0.06
CA PRO A 108 -3.28 -14.93 1.29
C PRO A 108 -1.92 -15.50 1.73
N GLY A 109 -1.54 -15.24 3.00
CA GLY A 109 -0.30 -15.72 3.58
C GLY A 109 0.97 -14.97 3.15
N GLN A 110 0.83 -13.83 2.43
CA GLN A 110 1.96 -13.00 2.00
C GLN A 110 2.18 -11.76 2.88
N ASP A 111 1.70 -11.79 4.11
CA ASP A 111 1.78 -10.66 5.05
C ASP A 111 1.19 -9.36 4.48
N THR A 112 0.05 -9.48 3.80
CA THR A 112 -0.67 -8.36 3.22
C THR A 112 -1.41 -7.55 4.28
N ASP A 113 -1.94 -6.39 3.89
CA ASP A 113 -2.81 -5.60 4.76
C ASP A 113 -4.06 -6.41 5.17
N GLN A 114 -4.57 -7.27 4.28
CA GLN A 114 -5.65 -8.18 4.58
C GLN A 114 -5.25 -9.21 5.64
N ASP A 115 -4.11 -9.88 5.48
CA ASP A 115 -3.62 -10.86 6.44
C ASP A 115 -3.41 -10.23 7.83
N ARG A 116 -2.85 -9.01 7.87
CA ARG A 116 -2.61 -8.28 9.11
C ARG A 116 -3.90 -7.92 9.83
N LEU A 117 -4.90 -7.39 9.11
CA LEU A 117 -6.20 -7.07 9.69
C LEU A 117 -6.94 -8.31 10.19
N ILE A 118 -6.98 -9.36 9.38
CA ILE A 118 -7.61 -10.64 9.73
C ILE A 118 -7.02 -11.17 11.05
N LYS A 119 -5.71 -11.16 11.18
CA LYS A 119 -5.01 -11.60 12.39
C LYS A 119 -5.30 -10.68 13.57
N GLN A 120 -5.20 -9.37 13.38
CA GLN A 120 -5.39 -8.37 14.43
C GLN A 120 -6.79 -8.40 15.02
N GLU A 121 -7.81 -8.56 14.18
CA GLU A 121 -9.22 -8.60 14.58
C GLU A 121 -9.71 -10.02 14.89
N GLY A 122 -8.89 -11.04 14.72
CA GLY A 122 -9.27 -12.43 14.96
C GLY A 122 -10.43 -12.88 14.07
N LEU A 123 -10.44 -12.49 12.80
CA LEU A 123 -11.52 -12.79 11.88
C LEU A 123 -11.46 -14.23 11.37
N ASN A 124 -12.60 -14.86 11.28
CA ASN A 124 -12.79 -16.16 10.65
C ASN A 124 -13.56 -15.98 9.35
N LEU A 125 -12.87 -15.64 8.28
CA LEU A 125 -13.47 -15.32 6.99
C LEU A 125 -13.79 -16.57 6.16
N GLN A 126 -14.90 -16.52 5.44
CA GLN A 126 -15.30 -17.53 4.47
C GLN A 126 -14.67 -17.18 3.11
N THR A 127 -13.40 -17.49 2.94
CA THR A 127 -12.69 -17.24 1.70
C THR A 127 -13.20 -18.17 0.60
N ARG A 128 -13.92 -17.60 -0.37
CA ARG A 128 -14.43 -18.32 -1.50
C ARG A 128 -13.50 -18.28 -2.71
N PHE A 129 -12.84 -17.16 -2.90
CA PHE A 129 -11.89 -16.95 -4.01
C PHE A 129 -10.61 -16.34 -3.49
N THR A 130 -9.50 -16.70 -4.14
CA THR A 130 -8.18 -16.09 -3.92
C THR A 130 -7.64 -15.55 -5.23
N THR A 131 -6.95 -14.43 -5.16
CA THR A 131 -6.26 -13.83 -6.31
C THR A 131 -4.86 -13.37 -5.91
N LYS A 132 -4.01 -13.07 -6.90
CA LYS A 132 -2.69 -12.45 -6.68
C LYS A 132 -2.69 -10.95 -6.95
N ASP A 133 -3.77 -10.41 -7.49
CA ASP A 133 -3.81 -9.05 -8.00
C ASP A 133 -5.01 -8.28 -7.47
N GLY A 134 -4.75 -7.07 -6.94
CA GLY A 134 -5.79 -6.21 -6.36
C GLY A 134 -6.82 -5.74 -7.39
N PHE A 135 -6.41 -5.48 -8.63
CA PHE A 135 -7.34 -5.10 -9.69
C PHE A 135 -8.25 -6.25 -10.07
N THR A 136 -7.73 -7.47 -10.14
CA THR A 136 -8.53 -8.67 -10.34
C THR A 136 -9.55 -8.86 -9.22
N THR A 137 -9.15 -8.69 -7.96
CA THR A 137 -10.06 -8.70 -6.81
C THR A 137 -11.18 -7.67 -6.98
N TYR A 138 -10.84 -6.45 -7.37
CA TYR A 138 -11.80 -5.38 -7.63
C TYR A 138 -12.83 -5.77 -8.71
N GLN A 139 -12.37 -6.33 -9.82
CA GLN A 139 -13.24 -6.80 -10.90
C GLN A 139 -14.17 -7.96 -10.45
N MET A 140 -13.69 -8.84 -9.59
CA MET A 140 -14.49 -9.93 -9.02
C MET A 140 -15.58 -9.41 -8.08
N VAL A 141 -15.27 -8.41 -7.26
CA VAL A 141 -16.28 -7.72 -6.44
C VAL A 141 -17.33 -7.05 -7.32
N LYS A 142 -16.89 -6.32 -8.35
CA LYS A 142 -17.78 -5.71 -9.36
C LYS A 142 -18.73 -6.75 -9.98
N ALA A 143 -18.24 -7.93 -10.28
CA ALA A 143 -19.02 -9.03 -10.84
C ALA A 143 -20.02 -9.66 -9.84
N GLY A 144 -19.99 -9.26 -8.57
CA GLY A 144 -20.88 -9.79 -7.55
C GLY A 144 -20.46 -11.14 -6.98
N LEU A 145 -19.20 -11.52 -7.13
CA LEU A 145 -18.68 -12.81 -6.63
C LEU A 145 -18.46 -12.84 -5.12
N GLY A 146 -18.41 -11.67 -4.47
CA GLY A 146 -18.21 -11.53 -3.06
C GLY A 146 -17.77 -10.13 -2.69
N VAL A 147 -17.23 -9.99 -1.48
CA VAL A 147 -16.70 -8.75 -0.93
C VAL A 147 -15.20 -8.87 -0.69
N SER A 148 -14.56 -7.74 -0.53
CA SER A 148 -13.15 -7.66 -0.12
C SER A 148 -12.91 -6.38 0.67
N PHE A 149 -11.67 -6.07 0.98
CA PHE A 149 -11.27 -4.76 1.49
C PHE A 149 -9.85 -4.44 1.04
N ASN A 150 -9.53 -3.17 0.97
CA ASN A 150 -8.20 -2.70 0.57
C ASN A 150 -7.98 -1.26 1.07
N GLN A 151 -6.80 -0.73 0.81
CA GLN A 151 -6.49 0.67 1.02
C GLN A 151 -7.39 1.57 0.17
N ALA A 152 -7.85 2.68 0.74
CA ALA A 152 -8.73 3.61 0.03
C ALA A 152 -8.07 4.21 -1.23
N MET A 153 -6.76 4.42 -1.22
CA MET A 153 -6.09 5.09 -2.33
C MET A 153 -5.87 4.20 -3.55
N ILE A 154 -5.82 2.88 -3.41
CA ILE A 154 -5.44 1.98 -4.51
C ILE A 154 -6.41 2.05 -5.71
N ALA A 155 -7.69 2.24 -5.44
CA ALA A 155 -8.72 2.29 -6.46
C ALA A 155 -9.21 3.71 -6.79
N ARG A 156 -8.49 4.75 -6.32
CA ARG A 156 -8.92 6.15 -6.49
C ARG A 156 -9.17 6.54 -7.95
N ASP A 157 -8.31 6.07 -8.85
CA ASP A 157 -8.37 6.40 -10.27
C ASP A 157 -9.06 5.31 -11.11
N TRP A 158 -9.60 4.28 -10.47
CA TRP A 158 -10.39 3.26 -11.15
C TRP A 158 -11.83 3.76 -11.34
N LYS A 159 -12.54 3.18 -12.32
CA LYS A 159 -13.96 3.48 -12.50
C LYS A 159 -14.72 3.09 -11.22
N GLU A 160 -15.64 3.96 -10.79
CA GLU A 160 -16.46 3.75 -9.59
C GLU A 160 -17.53 2.66 -9.83
N GLU A 161 -17.09 1.42 -9.96
CA GLU A 161 -17.95 0.26 -10.20
C GLU A 161 -18.08 -0.66 -8.99
N VAL A 162 -17.29 -0.37 -7.94
CA VAL A 162 -17.32 -1.02 -6.63
C VAL A 162 -17.58 0.06 -5.59
N VAL A 163 -18.46 -0.23 -4.64
CA VAL A 163 -18.73 0.70 -3.54
C VAL A 163 -17.66 0.53 -2.48
N GLN A 164 -17.04 1.62 -2.07
CA GLN A 164 -16.04 1.64 -1.01
C GLN A 164 -16.64 2.25 0.25
N VAL A 165 -16.69 1.47 1.31
CA VAL A 165 -17.27 1.86 2.60
C VAL A 165 -16.20 1.77 3.69
N PRO A 166 -15.94 2.85 4.45
CA PRO A 166 -14.98 2.82 5.54
C PRO A 166 -15.27 1.71 6.55
N LEU A 167 -14.22 0.99 6.97
CA LEU A 167 -14.34 -0.05 7.98
C LEU A 167 -14.59 0.54 9.38
N SER A 168 -15.35 -0.18 10.20
CA SER A 168 -15.58 0.12 11.62
C SER A 168 -15.28 -1.13 12.46
N PRO A 169 -14.40 -1.05 13.49
CA PRO A 169 -13.56 0.10 13.85
C PRO A 169 -12.62 0.53 12.74
N LYS A 170 -12.16 1.78 12.79
CA LYS A 170 -11.23 2.34 11.78
C LYS A 170 -9.88 1.64 11.83
N HIS A 171 -9.40 1.25 10.66
CA HIS A 171 -8.03 0.76 10.46
C HIS A 171 -7.35 1.52 9.34
N PHE A 172 -6.05 1.70 9.49
CA PHE A 172 -5.21 2.41 8.54
C PHE A 172 -3.99 1.57 8.20
N VAL A 173 -3.49 1.74 7.00
CA VAL A 173 -2.15 1.31 6.64
C VAL A 173 -1.22 2.50 6.83
N SER A 174 -0.26 2.38 7.74
CA SER A 174 0.79 3.38 7.92
C SER A 174 1.79 3.26 6.78
N LEU A 175 1.84 4.27 5.92
CA LEU A 175 2.76 4.34 4.79
C LEU A 175 3.87 5.34 5.10
N GLY A 176 5.09 5.00 4.76
CA GLY A 176 6.22 5.85 5.06
C GLY A 176 7.53 5.41 4.42
N ILE A 177 8.62 5.90 4.98
CA ILE A 177 9.97 5.65 4.54
C ILE A 177 10.65 4.67 5.50
N ALA A 178 11.19 3.58 4.95
CA ALA A 178 12.14 2.73 5.63
C ALA A 178 13.52 2.84 4.96
N LEU A 179 14.54 3.11 5.76
CA LEU A 179 15.93 3.18 5.31
C LEU A 179 16.70 2.03 5.92
N PRO A 180 17.42 1.21 5.12
CA PRO A 180 18.35 0.24 5.67
C PRO A 180 19.41 0.96 6.51
N LYS A 181 19.84 0.35 7.62
CA LYS A 181 20.97 0.86 8.42
C LYS A 181 22.23 0.89 7.57
N LYS A 182 22.68 2.09 7.22
CA LYS A 182 23.94 2.36 6.51
C LYS A 182 24.70 3.44 7.27
N GLU A 183 26.02 3.45 7.15
CA GLU A 183 26.87 4.47 7.80
C GLU A 183 26.54 5.88 7.31
N LYS A 184 26.22 6.05 6.03
CA LYS A 184 25.84 7.34 5.42
C LYS A 184 24.80 7.15 4.33
N THR A 185 23.83 8.06 4.30
CA THR A 185 22.90 8.22 3.18
C THR A 185 23.60 8.89 2.01
N SER A 186 23.45 8.37 0.80
CA SER A 186 24.05 8.99 -0.39
C SER A 186 23.41 10.35 -0.69
N PRO A 187 24.14 11.30 -1.32
CA PRO A 187 23.56 12.58 -1.72
C PRO A 187 22.33 12.43 -2.62
N ALA A 188 22.31 11.44 -3.50
CA ALA A 188 21.17 11.19 -4.37
C ALA A 188 19.92 10.79 -3.60
N VAL A 189 20.04 9.89 -2.60
CA VAL A 189 18.94 9.48 -1.72
C VAL A 189 18.45 10.65 -0.89
N GLN A 190 19.37 11.50 -0.36
CA GLN A 190 18.97 12.69 0.40
C GLN A 190 18.15 13.64 -0.47
N ARG A 191 18.57 13.90 -1.72
CA ARG A 191 17.79 14.74 -2.65
C ARG A 191 16.41 14.15 -2.97
N PHE A 192 16.35 12.83 -3.08
CA PHE A 192 15.07 12.16 -3.29
C PHE A 192 14.13 12.33 -2.07
N MET A 193 14.64 12.16 -0.85
CA MET A 193 13.84 12.37 0.37
C MET A 193 13.35 13.81 0.50
N ASP A 194 14.21 14.80 0.21
CA ASP A 194 13.84 16.22 0.24
C ASP A 194 12.73 16.53 -0.79
N CYS A 195 12.83 15.95 -1.98
CA CYS A 195 11.82 16.07 -3.02
C CYS A 195 10.49 15.41 -2.60
N LEU A 196 10.56 14.21 -2.01
CA LEU A 196 9.39 13.49 -1.48
C LEU A 196 8.66 14.32 -0.41
N ASP A 197 9.38 14.89 0.54
CA ASP A 197 8.79 15.72 1.60
C ASP A 197 8.06 16.94 1.03
N SER A 198 8.65 17.64 0.06
CA SER A 198 8.02 18.75 -0.64
C SER A 198 6.79 18.33 -1.43
N TRP A 199 6.93 17.27 -2.21
CA TRP A 199 5.85 16.73 -3.06
C TRP A 199 4.65 16.29 -2.22
N LEU A 200 4.90 15.62 -1.10
CA LEU A 200 3.84 15.13 -0.21
C LEU A 200 3.09 16.28 0.47
N LYS A 201 3.78 17.35 0.89
CA LYS A 201 3.14 18.56 1.42
C LYS A 201 2.18 19.19 0.42
N ASP A 202 2.51 19.18 -0.86
CA ASP A 202 1.64 19.70 -1.92
C ASP A 202 0.45 18.77 -2.21
N LEU A 203 0.66 17.45 -2.13
CA LEU A 203 -0.40 16.46 -2.30
C LEU A 203 -1.46 16.53 -1.21
N LEU A 204 -1.07 16.84 0.05
CA LEU A 204 -1.95 16.82 1.23
C LEU A 204 -2.62 18.18 1.51
N LYS A 205 -2.41 19.22 0.69
CA LYS A 205 -3.13 20.49 0.74
C LYS A 205 -4.52 20.36 0.13
#